data_f7b4e436a86107c0b61b969d9a8289c6
#
_entry.id   f7b4e436a86107c0b61b969d9a8289c6
#
_cell.length_a   1.000
_cell.length_b   1.000
_cell.length_c   1.000
_cell.angle_alpha   90.00
_cell.angle_beta   90.00
_cell.angle_gamma   90.00
#
_symmetry.space_group_name_H-M   'P 1'
#
loop_
_entity.id
_entity.type
_entity.pdbx_description
1 polymer ?
#
loop_
_entity_poly.entity_id
_entity_poly.type
_entity_poly.pdbx_seq_one_letter_code
_entity_poly.pdbx_strand_id
1 'polypeptide(L)'
;MHVTAERRLDDGVLESEFTLGEIPGILWTPGSAPAPAPLILLGHPGGLRRMYPRLVVRAQNCAAAGFAAATIELPGGGDRPRRADLDEARADLHRALAAGQPVTDEIVERLVLPLVDQAVPELRATLDALLARPELRGPVAYAGGVIAIGVRLAVVEPRLAAALLFAGSYVPRVMFAEARQVTIPLHVLLQWDDEGNDRQLALDLFDAFGSTEKTLHANMGGHTGIPHFEGDAVSRFFARHLR
;
A
#
# COMPACT_ATOMS: atom_id res chain seq x y z
N MET A 1 -17.65 -11.52 0.56
CA MET A 1 -17.51 -10.24 -0.17
C MET A 1 -18.82 -9.97 -0.90
N HIS A 2 -19.38 -8.78 -0.76
CA HIS A 2 -20.61 -8.36 -1.40
C HIS A 2 -20.29 -7.15 -2.31
N VAL A 3 -20.63 -7.24 -3.60
CA VAL A 3 -20.47 -6.13 -4.55
C VAL A 3 -21.63 -5.17 -4.37
N THR A 4 -21.34 -3.90 -4.16
CA THR A 4 -22.34 -2.85 -3.88
C THR A 4 -22.63 -1.96 -5.08
N ALA A 5 -21.64 -1.78 -5.96
CA ALA A 5 -21.80 -1.04 -7.22
C ALA A 5 -20.78 -1.53 -8.25
N GLU A 6 -21.15 -1.42 -9.53
CA GLU A 6 -20.23 -1.68 -10.64
C GLU A 6 -20.37 -0.60 -11.70
N ARG A 7 -19.25 -0.19 -12.25
CA ARG A 7 -19.23 0.70 -13.42
C ARG A 7 -18.05 0.41 -14.33
N ARG A 8 -18.18 0.72 -15.60
CA ARG A 8 -17.09 0.68 -16.55
C ARG A 8 -16.51 2.08 -16.72
N LEU A 9 -15.20 2.20 -16.57
CA LEU A 9 -14.45 3.43 -16.80
C LEU A 9 -14.26 3.66 -18.31
N ASP A 10 -13.87 4.87 -18.71
CA ASP A 10 -13.73 5.27 -20.12
C ASP A 10 -12.69 4.43 -20.90
N ASP A 11 -11.68 3.91 -20.20
CA ASP A 11 -10.64 3.00 -20.75
C ASP A 11 -11.05 1.51 -20.77
N GLY A 12 -12.29 1.23 -20.40
CA GLY A 12 -12.86 -0.12 -20.39
C GLY A 12 -12.60 -0.94 -19.12
N VAL A 13 -11.87 -0.39 -18.14
CA VAL A 13 -11.67 -1.03 -16.82
C VAL A 13 -13.02 -1.18 -16.12
N LEU A 14 -13.30 -2.38 -15.59
CA LEU A 14 -14.46 -2.59 -14.73
C LEU A 14 -14.07 -2.27 -13.29
N GLU A 15 -14.73 -1.30 -12.70
CA GLU A 15 -14.62 -0.93 -11.30
C GLU A 15 -15.80 -1.54 -10.53
N SER A 16 -15.51 -2.30 -9.47
CA SER A 16 -16.50 -2.91 -8.59
C SER A 16 -16.25 -2.43 -7.15
N GLU A 17 -17.16 -1.66 -6.61
CA GLU A 17 -17.17 -1.35 -5.18
C GLU A 17 -17.69 -2.57 -4.42
N PHE A 18 -17.08 -2.89 -3.29
CA PHE A 18 -17.49 -4.04 -2.49
C PHE A 18 -17.39 -3.76 -0.98
N THR A 19 -18.04 -4.63 -0.21
CA THR A 19 -17.80 -4.76 1.23
C THR A 19 -17.38 -6.19 1.58
N LEU A 20 -16.44 -6.32 2.51
CA LEU A 20 -16.09 -7.57 3.17
C LEU A 20 -16.44 -7.40 4.66
N GLY A 21 -17.62 -7.90 5.07
CA GLY A 21 -18.22 -7.47 6.34
C GLY A 21 -18.44 -5.95 6.32
N GLU A 22 -17.84 -5.26 7.27
CA GLU A 22 -17.89 -3.78 7.38
C GLU A 22 -16.73 -3.05 6.68
N ILE A 23 -15.88 -3.78 5.96
CA ILE A 23 -14.70 -3.21 5.30
C ILE A 23 -15.06 -2.83 3.87
N PRO A 24 -15.13 -1.53 3.52
CA PRO A 24 -15.32 -1.09 2.14
C PRO A 24 -14.06 -1.30 1.32
N GLY A 25 -14.21 -1.64 0.05
CA GLY A 25 -13.10 -1.78 -0.88
C GLY A 25 -13.53 -1.53 -2.32
N ILE A 26 -12.54 -1.43 -3.20
CA ILE A 26 -12.72 -1.30 -4.64
C ILE A 26 -11.83 -2.31 -5.34
N LEU A 27 -12.39 -3.00 -6.32
CA LEU A 27 -11.69 -3.88 -7.25
C LEU A 27 -11.76 -3.27 -8.65
N TRP A 28 -10.63 -3.21 -9.35
CA TRP A 28 -10.54 -2.84 -10.75
C TRP A 28 -10.02 -4.03 -11.55
N THR A 29 -10.76 -4.45 -12.54
CA THR A 29 -10.35 -5.53 -13.45
C THR A 29 -10.18 -5.03 -14.88
N PRO A 30 -9.15 -5.47 -15.61
CA PRO A 30 -8.97 -5.10 -17.01
C PRO A 30 -10.16 -5.55 -17.86
N GLY A 31 -10.69 -4.65 -18.68
CA GLY A 31 -11.84 -4.98 -19.55
C GLY A 31 -11.52 -5.91 -20.72
N SER A 32 -10.25 -6.05 -21.09
CA SER A 32 -9.79 -6.78 -22.28
C SER A 32 -8.72 -7.84 -22.01
N ALA A 33 -8.25 -8.00 -20.78
CA ALA A 33 -7.25 -9.01 -20.47
C ALA A 33 -7.87 -10.41 -20.48
N PRO A 34 -7.13 -11.43 -20.98
CA PRO A 34 -7.54 -12.80 -20.78
C PRO A 34 -7.60 -13.11 -19.28
N ALA A 35 -8.76 -13.47 -18.78
CA ALA A 35 -8.91 -13.93 -17.40
C ALA A 35 -8.18 -15.28 -17.20
N PRO A 36 -7.66 -15.54 -16.01
CA PRO A 36 -7.61 -14.69 -14.83
C PRO A 36 -6.39 -13.74 -14.79
N ALA A 37 -6.57 -12.54 -14.23
CA ALA A 37 -5.51 -11.53 -14.10
C ALA A 37 -4.77 -11.67 -12.75
N PRO A 38 -3.43 -11.47 -12.69
CA PRO A 38 -2.71 -11.32 -11.43
C PRO A 38 -3.16 -10.05 -10.69
N LEU A 39 -3.09 -10.07 -9.36
CA LEU A 39 -3.67 -9.02 -8.50
C LEU A 39 -2.61 -8.16 -7.85
N ILE A 40 -2.80 -6.84 -7.87
CA ILE A 40 -2.00 -5.87 -7.12
C ILE A 40 -2.87 -5.21 -6.06
N LEU A 41 -2.51 -5.36 -4.79
CA LEU A 41 -3.12 -4.61 -3.69
C LEU A 41 -2.56 -3.19 -3.66
N LEU A 42 -3.41 -2.19 -3.87
CA LEU A 42 -3.03 -0.78 -3.82
C LEU A 42 -3.18 -0.26 -2.40
N GLY A 43 -2.06 0.03 -1.74
CA GLY A 43 -2.03 0.69 -0.46
C GLY A 43 -2.27 2.20 -0.58
N HIS A 44 -2.84 2.80 0.49
CA HIS A 44 -3.05 4.23 0.67
C HIS A 44 -2.98 4.61 2.17
N PRO A 45 -2.86 5.90 2.52
CA PRO A 45 -2.72 6.32 3.93
C PRO A 45 -4.04 6.39 4.71
N GLY A 46 -5.15 5.91 4.14
CA GLY A 46 -6.51 6.01 4.70
C GLY A 46 -7.35 7.10 4.04
N GLY A 47 -8.67 6.98 4.17
CA GLY A 47 -9.66 7.85 3.53
C GLY A 47 -9.83 7.52 2.05
N LEU A 48 -10.41 6.36 1.76
CA LEU A 48 -10.58 5.80 0.42
C LEU A 48 -11.18 6.81 -0.57
N ARG A 49 -12.25 7.54 -0.19
CA ARG A 49 -12.86 8.58 -1.03
C ARG A 49 -11.88 9.71 -1.37
N ARG A 50 -11.09 10.16 -0.39
CA ARG A 50 -10.09 11.22 -0.60
C ARG A 50 -8.96 10.74 -1.51
N MET A 51 -8.57 9.48 -1.39
CA MET A 51 -7.50 8.88 -2.18
C MET A 51 -7.94 8.37 -3.54
N TYR A 52 -9.26 8.28 -3.78
CA TYR A 52 -9.85 7.73 -4.99
C TYR A 52 -9.22 8.29 -6.28
N PRO A 53 -9.04 9.63 -6.48
CA PRO A 53 -8.47 10.17 -7.72
C PRO A 53 -7.06 9.64 -8.04
N ARG A 54 -6.27 9.33 -6.99
CA ARG A 54 -4.92 8.74 -7.16
C ARG A 54 -4.99 7.23 -7.35
N LEU A 55 -5.91 6.57 -6.67
CA LEU A 55 -6.08 5.12 -6.74
C LEU A 55 -6.59 4.69 -8.10
N VAL A 56 -7.56 5.39 -8.67
CA VAL A 56 -8.12 5.06 -9.99
C VAL A 56 -7.06 5.16 -11.09
N VAL A 57 -6.21 6.19 -11.08
CA VAL A 57 -5.10 6.32 -12.04
C VAL A 57 -4.10 5.17 -11.90
N ARG A 58 -3.75 4.80 -10.68
CA ARG A 58 -2.87 3.65 -10.43
C ARG A 58 -3.50 2.34 -10.89
N ALA A 59 -4.79 2.15 -10.65
CA ALA A 59 -5.54 0.97 -11.08
C ALA A 59 -5.64 0.89 -12.61
N GLN A 60 -5.86 2.01 -13.30
CA GLN A 60 -5.84 2.09 -14.76
C GLN A 60 -4.47 1.72 -15.34
N ASN A 61 -3.38 2.18 -14.72
CA ASN A 61 -2.01 1.78 -15.09
C ASN A 61 -1.78 0.28 -14.88
N CYS A 62 -2.29 -0.30 -13.79
CA CYS A 62 -2.25 -1.75 -13.56
C CYS A 62 -3.04 -2.49 -14.64
N ALA A 63 -4.24 -2.04 -14.96
CA ALA A 63 -5.11 -2.66 -15.96
C ALA A 63 -4.51 -2.59 -17.37
N ALA A 64 -3.90 -1.47 -17.75
CA ALA A 64 -3.16 -1.32 -19.01
C ALA A 64 -1.98 -2.30 -19.13
N ALA A 65 -1.38 -2.67 -18.00
CA ALA A 65 -0.34 -3.69 -17.92
C ALA A 65 -0.89 -5.14 -17.79
N GLY A 66 -2.22 -5.33 -17.79
CA GLY A 66 -2.88 -6.63 -17.69
C GLY A 66 -3.06 -7.16 -16.27
N PHE A 67 -2.95 -6.31 -15.24
CA PHE A 67 -3.14 -6.65 -13.84
C PHE A 67 -4.47 -6.15 -13.33
N ALA A 68 -5.13 -6.92 -12.47
CA ALA A 68 -6.20 -6.41 -11.61
C ALA A 68 -5.60 -5.63 -10.45
N ALA A 69 -6.35 -4.67 -9.93
CA ALA A 69 -5.96 -3.90 -8.75
C ALA A 69 -7.09 -3.89 -7.73
N ALA A 70 -6.77 -3.91 -6.44
CA ALA A 70 -7.77 -3.79 -5.39
C ALA A 70 -7.24 -2.99 -4.21
N THR A 71 -8.15 -2.39 -3.48
CA THR A 71 -7.86 -1.67 -2.24
C THR A 71 -9.00 -1.81 -1.24
N ILE A 72 -8.72 -1.61 0.02
CA ILE A 72 -9.73 -1.53 1.09
C ILE A 72 -9.55 -0.27 1.92
N GLU A 73 -10.61 0.22 2.56
CA GLU A 73 -10.50 1.30 3.54
C GLU A 73 -9.75 0.81 4.79
N LEU A 74 -8.79 1.61 5.25
CA LEU A 74 -7.99 1.28 6.42
C LEU A 74 -8.78 1.44 7.73
N PRO A 75 -8.37 0.75 8.81
CA PRO A 75 -8.96 0.91 10.14
C PRO A 75 -9.03 2.37 10.58
N GLY A 76 -10.20 2.81 11.04
CA GLY A 76 -10.46 4.19 11.46
C GLY A 76 -10.46 5.21 10.32
N GLY A 77 -10.36 4.78 9.06
CA GLY A 77 -10.44 5.64 7.87
C GLY A 77 -11.86 5.76 7.31
N GLY A 78 -12.10 6.81 6.51
CA GLY A 78 -13.38 7.03 5.83
C GLY A 78 -14.57 7.05 6.79
N ASP A 79 -15.58 6.22 6.47
CA ASP A 79 -16.81 6.05 7.25
C ASP A 79 -16.71 4.91 8.28
N ARG A 80 -15.52 4.27 8.41
CA ARG A 80 -15.30 3.22 9.43
C ARG A 80 -15.28 3.79 10.84
N PRO A 81 -15.63 2.99 11.86
CA PRO A 81 -15.59 3.44 13.25
C PRO A 81 -14.25 4.07 13.61
N ARG A 82 -14.32 5.26 14.22
CA ARG A 82 -13.13 6.00 14.69
C ARG A 82 -12.42 5.21 15.79
N ARG A 83 -11.12 5.34 15.82
CA ARG A 83 -10.26 4.75 16.83
C ARG A 83 -9.64 5.86 17.68
N ALA A 84 -10.13 6.01 18.91
CA ALA A 84 -9.71 7.07 19.81
C ALA A 84 -8.19 7.04 20.10
N ASP A 85 -7.62 5.84 20.24
CA ASP A 85 -6.18 5.62 20.45
C ASP A 85 -5.33 6.12 19.26
N LEU A 86 -5.76 5.83 18.03
CA LEU A 86 -5.08 6.33 16.83
C LEU A 86 -5.27 7.83 16.63
N ASP A 87 -6.45 8.36 16.96
CA ASP A 87 -6.73 9.79 16.86
C ASP A 87 -5.88 10.58 17.86
N GLU A 88 -5.70 10.08 19.08
CA GLU A 88 -4.82 10.68 20.10
C GLU A 88 -3.35 10.65 19.65
N ALA A 89 -2.85 9.49 19.21
CA ALA A 89 -1.47 9.36 18.69
C ALA A 89 -1.22 10.29 17.48
N ARG A 90 -2.21 10.45 16.61
CA ARG A 90 -2.14 11.38 15.46
C ARG A 90 -2.11 12.83 15.92
N ALA A 91 -2.88 13.19 16.97
CA ALA A 91 -2.85 14.52 17.55
C ALA A 91 -1.50 14.83 18.21
N ASP A 92 -0.88 13.83 18.88
CA ASP A 92 0.48 13.95 19.44
C ASP A 92 1.52 14.20 18.36
N LEU A 93 1.46 13.42 17.26
CA LEU A 93 2.31 13.62 16.10
C LEU A 93 2.19 15.05 15.54
N HIS A 94 0.97 15.52 15.31
CA HIS A 94 0.74 16.87 14.79
C HIS A 94 1.24 17.96 15.74
N ARG A 95 1.09 17.77 17.07
CA ARG A 95 1.64 18.71 18.07
C ARG A 95 3.16 18.77 18.04
N ALA A 96 3.83 17.63 17.97
CA ALA A 96 5.29 17.56 17.86
C ALA A 96 5.79 18.29 16.61
N LEU A 97 5.20 18.00 15.45
CA LEU A 97 5.55 18.63 14.17
C LEU A 97 5.30 20.15 14.19
N ALA A 98 4.14 20.60 14.69
CA ALA A 98 3.80 22.04 14.79
C ALA A 98 4.74 22.81 15.75
N ALA A 99 5.27 22.13 16.75
CA ALA A 99 6.23 22.70 17.71
C ALA A 99 7.69 22.59 17.23
N GLY A 100 7.95 22.02 16.05
CA GLY A 100 9.31 21.74 15.56
C GLY A 100 10.08 20.75 16.46
N GLN A 101 9.36 19.93 17.23
CA GLN A 101 9.96 18.93 18.10
C GLN A 101 10.14 17.60 17.39
N PRO A 102 11.15 16.80 17.76
CA PRO A 102 11.32 15.47 17.21
C PRO A 102 10.09 14.59 17.49
N VAL A 103 9.67 13.84 16.48
CA VAL A 103 8.66 12.78 16.66
C VAL A 103 9.31 11.61 17.36
N THR A 104 8.82 11.24 18.55
CA THR A 104 9.40 10.15 19.34
C THR A 104 8.97 8.78 18.83
N ASP A 105 9.81 7.77 19.07
CA ASP A 105 9.48 6.37 18.72
C ASP A 105 8.16 5.93 19.37
N GLU A 106 7.84 6.39 20.59
CA GLU A 106 6.58 6.11 21.29
C GLU A 106 5.36 6.61 20.50
N ILE A 107 5.40 7.85 19.99
CA ILE A 107 4.31 8.39 19.16
C ILE A 107 4.14 7.54 17.90
N VAL A 108 5.25 7.17 17.26
CA VAL A 108 5.25 6.36 16.04
C VAL A 108 4.67 4.97 16.32
N GLU A 109 5.08 4.31 17.40
CA GLU A 109 4.58 2.99 17.79
C GLU A 109 3.08 3.02 18.09
N ARG A 110 2.61 3.97 18.88
CA ARG A 110 1.19 4.13 19.20
C ARG A 110 0.31 4.42 17.98
N LEU A 111 0.86 5.10 16.97
CA LEU A 111 0.14 5.41 15.74
C LEU A 111 0.15 4.24 14.76
N VAL A 112 1.28 3.58 14.58
CA VAL A 112 1.50 2.66 13.46
C VAL A 112 1.21 1.21 13.82
N LEU A 113 1.64 0.72 14.99
CA LEU A 113 1.49 -0.70 15.33
C LEU A 113 0.02 -1.15 15.41
N PRO A 114 -0.90 -0.42 16.09
CA PRO A 114 -2.30 -0.82 16.13
C PRO A 114 -2.99 -0.76 14.76
N LEU A 115 -2.55 0.16 13.89
CA LEU A 115 -3.03 0.22 12.51
C LEU A 115 -2.58 -1.03 11.72
N VAL A 116 -1.31 -1.40 11.81
CA VAL A 116 -0.73 -2.57 11.12
C VAL A 116 -1.39 -3.86 11.63
N ASP A 117 -1.54 -4.00 12.96
CA ASP A 117 -2.11 -5.18 13.60
C ASP A 117 -3.55 -5.47 13.16
N GLN A 118 -4.30 -4.43 12.82
CA GLN A 118 -5.67 -4.58 12.29
C GLN A 118 -5.70 -4.64 10.76
N ALA A 119 -4.95 -3.80 10.05
CA ALA A 119 -5.01 -3.71 8.59
C ALA A 119 -4.48 -4.98 7.90
N VAL A 120 -3.43 -5.61 8.44
CA VAL A 120 -2.82 -6.78 7.79
C VAL A 120 -3.75 -8.01 7.77
N PRO A 121 -4.39 -8.43 8.88
CA PRO A 121 -5.42 -9.47 8.83
C PRO A 121 -6.58 -9.14 7.89
N GLU A 122 -7.03 -7.89 7.83
CA GLU A 122 -8.10 -7.45 6.94
C GLU A 122 -7.70 -7.55 5.47
N LEU A 123 -6.48 -7.17 5.12
CA LEU A 123 -5.94 -7.33 3.77
C LEU A 123 -5.81 -8.80 3.37
N ARG A 124 -5.39 -9.67 4.29
CA ARG A 124 -5.30 -11.12 4.05
C ARG A 124 -6.68 -11.74 3.82
N ALA A 125 -7.66 -11.40 4.65
CA ALA A 125 -9.04 -11.82 4.45
C ALA A 125 -9.63 -11.32 3.12
N THR A 126 -9.27 -10.09 2.73
CA THR A 126 -9.64 -9.52 1.42
C THR A 126 -9.01 -10.31 0.28
N LEU A 127 -7.73 -10.67 0.39
CA LEU A 127 -7.06 -11.54 -0.59
C LEU A 127 -7.75 -12.89 -0.74
N ASP A 128 -8.15 -13.52 0.37
CA ASP A 128 -8.88 -14.79 0.34
C ASP A 128 -10.18 -14.64 -0.46
N ALA A 129 -10.94 -13.59 -0.19
CA ALA A 129 -12.21 -13.33 -0.87
C ALA A 129 -12.04 -12.97 -2.36
N LEU A 130 -10.99 -12.20 -2.69
CA LEU A 130 -10.71 -11.80 -4.07
C LEU A 130 -10.19 -12.98 -4.91
N LEU A 131 -9.25 -13.76 -4.40
CA LEU A 131 -8.69 -14.90 -5.12
C LEU A 131 -9.65 -16.10 -5.27
N ALA A 132 -10.77 -16.07 -4.57
CA ALA A 132 -11.88 -17.02 -4.82
C ALA A 132 -12.68 -16.66 -6.09
N ARG A 133 -12.45 -15.49 -6.69
CA ARG A 133 -13.14 -15.06 -7.92
C ARG A 133 -12.42 -15.64 -9.14
N PRO A 134 -13.16 -16.16 -10.14
CA PRO A 134 -12.53 -16.84 -11.30
C PRO A 134 -11.74 -15.91 -12.22
N GLU A 135 -12.01 -14.61 -12.18
CA GLU A 135 -11.29 -13.60 -12.97
C GLU A 135 -9.95 -13.17 -12.38
N LEU A 136 -9.62 -13.61 -11.17
CA LEU A 136 -8.38 -13.25 -10.47
C LEU A 136 -7.51 -14.47 -10.20
N ARG A 137 -6.20 -14.27 -10.17
CA ARG A 137 -5.21 -15.30 -9.80
C ARG A 137 -4.02 -14.70 -9.08
N GLY A 138 -3.22 -15.55 -8.43
CA GLY A 138 -1.85 -15.23 -8.08
C GLY A 138 -0.92 -15.31 -9.30
N PRO A 139 0.30 -14.81 -9.16
CA PRO A 139 0.86 -14.22 -7.94
C PRO A 139 0.24 -12.86 -7.60
N VAL A 140 0.43 -12.41 -6.34
CA VAL A 140 -0.09 -11.14 -5.84
C VAL A 140 1.06 -10.18 -5.57
N ALA A 141 0.85 -8.88 -5.73
CA ALA A 141 1.77 -7.85 -5.27
C ALA A 141 1.09 -6.84 -4.36
N TYR A 142 1.91 -6.12 -3.59
CA TYR A 142 1.48 -4.94 -2.81
C TYR A 142 2.13 -3.68 -3.37
N ALA A 143 1.41 -2.56 -3.40
CA ALA A 143 1.93 -1.33 -3.98
C ALA A 143 1.58 -0.08 -3.15
N GLY A 144 2.58 0.57 -2.59
CA GLY A 144 2.48 1.88 -1.93
C GLY A 144 1.81 1.86 -0.56
N GLY A 145 1.14 2.96 -0.20
CA GLY A 145 0.44 3.10 1.07
C GLY A 145 1.36 3.34 2.28
N VAL A 146 0.90 2.91 3.44
CA VAL A 146 1.69 2.95 4.68
C VAL A 146 2.74 1.83 4.61
N ILE A 147 4.02 2.20 4.54
CA ILE A 147 5.12 1.24 4.33
C ILE A 147 5.15 0.13 5.39
N ALA A 148 4.83 0.43 6.64
CA ALA A 148 4.77 -0.53 7.73
C ALA A 148 3.76 -1.68 7.48
N ILE A 149 2.61 -1.38 6.86
CA ILE A 149 1.64 -2.40 6.43
C ILE A 149 2.28 -3.32 5.38
N GLY A 150 2.96 -2.73 4.38
CA GLY A 150 3.66 -3.50 3.34
C GLY A 150 4.76 -4.41 3.90
N VAL A 151 5.54 -3.91 4.87
CA VAL A 151 6.58 -4.70 5.57
C VAL A 151 5.96 -5.92 6.26
N ARG A 152 4.97 -5.72 7.14
CA ARG A 152 4.32 -6.82 7.85
C ARG A 152 3.64 -7.80 6.88
N LEU A 153 2.92 -7.28 5.88
CA LEU A 153 2.25 -8.12 4.90
C LEU A 153 3.25 -9.00 4.13
N ALA A 154 4.41 -8.44 3.75
CA ALA A 154 5.46 -9.20 3.06
C ALA A 154 6.08 -10.33 3.90
N VAL A 155 5.99 -10.24 5.24
CA VAL A 155 6.45 -11.31 6.14
C VAL A 155 5.41 -12.41 6.31
N VAL A 156 4.11 -12.02 6.45
CA VAL A 156 3.07 -12.95 6.90
C VAL A 156 2.17 -13.49 5.79
N GLU A 157 2.28 -12.96 4.56
CA GLU A 157 1.44 -13.36 3.43
C GLU A 157 2.27 -14.05 2.33
N PRO A 158 2.29 -15.39 2.30
CA PRO A 158 3.17 -16.15 1.40
C PRO A 158 2.76 -16.05 -0.09
N ARG A 159 1.55 -15.57 -0.40
CA ARG A 159 1.11 -15.35 -1.79
C ARG A 159 1.69 -14.07 -2.39
N LEU A 160 2.28 -13.21 -1.55
CA LEU A 160 2.89 -11.97 -2.00
C LEU A 160 4.24 -12.26 -2.68
N ALA A 161 4.30 -12.01 -3.99
CA ALA A 161 5.46 -12.29 -4.80
C ALA A 161 6.41 -11.10 -4.99
N ALA A 162 5.92 -9.87 -4.82
CA ALA A 162 6.69 -8.64 -4.93
C ALA A 162 6.01 -7.49 -4.23
N ALA A 163 6.78 -6.47 -3.81
CA ALA A 163 6.20 -5.26 -3.25
C ALA A 163 6.89 -3.99 -3.76
N LEU A 164 6.05 -3.00 -4.13
CA LEU A 164 6.44 -1.60 -4.29
C LEU A 164 6.15 -0.89 -2.96
N LEU A 165 7.17 -0.35 -2.31
CA LEU A 165 7.03 0.36 -1.04
C LEU A 165 7.34 1.84 -1.23
N PHE A 166 6.54 2.71 -0.62
CA PHE A 166 6.78 4.14 -0.60
C PHE A 166 7.33 4.55 0.77
N ALA A 167 8.59 4.97 0.80
CA ALA A 167 9.30 5.35 2.02
C ALA A 167 8.98 6.81 2.40
N GLY A 168 7.70 7.11 2.62
CA GLY A 168 7.19 8.44 2.93
C GLY A 168 6.36 8.48 4.22
N SER A 169 6.54 7.52 5.12
CA SER A 169 5.84 7.49 6.42
C SER A 169 6.73 6.95 7.52
N TYR A 170 6.42 7.32 8.74
CA TYR A 170 7.12 6.81 9.93
C TYR A 170 6.98 5.29 10.02
N VAL A 171 8.07 4.63 10.45
CA VAL A 171 8.12 3.20 10.71
C VAL A 171 8.63 2.96 12.12
N PRO A 172 7.90 2.24 12.97
CA PRO A 172 8.40 1.86 14.29
C PRO A 172 9.73 1.10 14.18
N ARG A 173 10.69 1.45 15.02
CA ARG A 173 12.01 0.78 15.00
C ARG A 173 11.93 -0.72 15.29
N VAL A 174 10.94 -1.16 16.06
CA VAL A 174 10.68 -2.58 16.31
C VAL A 174 10.39 -3.37 15.03
N MET A 175 9.84 -2.72 13.99
CA MET A 175 9.56 -3.35 12.70
C MET A 175 10.80 -3.60 11.83
N PHE A 176 11.97 -3.08 12.20
CA PHE A 176 13.22 -3.40 11.50
C PHE A 176 13.59 -4.90 11.63
N ALA A 177 13.17 -5.54 12.71
CA ALA A 177 13.30 -6.99 12.85
C ALA A 177 12.44 -7.76 11.84
N GLU A 178 11.26 -7.23 11.50
CA GLU A 178 10.40 -7.78 10.45
C GLU A 178 10.96 -7.50 9.07
N ALA A 179 11.48 -6.29 8.82
CA ALA A 179 12.11 -5.94 7.55
C ALA A 179 13.23 -6.93 7.17
N ARG A 180 14.01 -7.41 8.14
CA ARG A 180 15.05 -8.44 7.90
C ARG A 180 14.49 -9.79 7.44
N GLN A 181 13.21 -10.06 7.69
CA GLN A 181 12.53 -11.29 7.26
C GLN A 181 11.88 -11.16 5.89
N VAL A 182 11.78 -9.95 5.33
CA VAL A 182 11.24 -9.72 3.99
C VAL A 182 12.25 -10.20 2.96
N THR A 183 11.90 -11.22 2.19
CA THR A 183 12.79 -11.85 1.19
C THR A 183 12.29 -11.73 -0.25
N ILE A 184 11.04 -11.26 -0.44
CA ILE A 184 10.47 -11.04 -1.77
C ILE A 184 11.14 -9.85 -2.48
N PRO A 185 11.11 -9.79 -3.82
CA PRO A 185 11.58 -8.63 -4.58
C PRO A 185 10.91 -7.31 -4.14
N LEU A 186 11.74 -6.28 -3.96
CA LEU A 186 11.30 -4.97 -3.52
C LEU A 186 11.69 -3.87 -4.49
N HIS A 187 10.74 -2.97 -4.78
CA HIS A 187 10.98 -1.68 -5.38
C HIS A 187 10.60 -0.59 -4.37
N VAL A 188 11.56 0.20 -3.91
CA VAL A 188 11.33 1.23 -2.89
C VAL A 188 11.45 2.60 -3.53
N LEU A 189 10.43 3.44 -3.36
CA LEU A 189 10.43 4.84 -3.78
C LEU A 189 10.70 5.74 -2.57
N LEU A 190 11.69 6.60 -2.68
CA LEU A 190 12.05 7.61 -1.69
C LEU A 190 12.00 8.99 -2.34
N GLN A 191 11.24 9.91 -1.76
CA GLN A 191 11.27 11.32 -2.13
C GLN A 191 12.33 12.04 -1.28
N TRP A 192 13.36 12.58 -1.95
CA TRP A 192 14.56 13.09 -1.28
C TRP A 192 14.31 14.35 -0.44
N ASP A 193 13.38 15.19 -0.91
CA ASP A 193 13.02 16.46 -0.27
C ASP A 193 11.67 16.37 0.47
N ASP A 194 11.29 15.17 0.91
CA ASP A 194 10.07 14.97 1.73
C ASP A 194 10.32 15.46 3.15
N GLU A 195 9.88 16.68 3.45
CA GLU A 195 10.04 17.33 4.76
C GLU A 195 9.30 16.59 5.89
N GLY A 196 8.28 15.79 5.56
CA GLY A 196 7.49 15.02 6.51
C GLY A 196 8.07 13.65 6.84
N ASN A 197 9.24 13.30 6.28
CA ASN A 197 9.84 11.97 6.41
C ASN A 197 11.31 12.05 6.85
N ASP A 198 11.68 11.22 7.82
CA ASP A 198 13.08 11.03 8.17
C ASP A 198 13.77 10.17 7.09
N ARG A 199 14.49 10.86 6.21
CA ARG A 199 15.21 10.21 5.10
C ARG A 199 16.22 9.19 5.57
N GLN A 200 16.97 9.47 6.66
CA GLN A 200 17.96 8.50 7.15
C GLN A 200 17.27 7.24 7.68
N LEU A 201 16.17 7.39 8.39
CA LEU A 201 15.38 6.25 8.86
C LEU A 201 14.84 5.42 7.69
N ALA A 202 14.45 6.07 6.58
CA ALA A 202 14.01 5.37 5.37
C ALA A 202 15.16 4.58 4.69
N LEU A 203 16.38 5.14 4.66
CA LEU A 203 17.58 4.45 4.17
C LEU A 203 17.97 3.29 5.08
N ASP A 204 17.95 3.48 6.40
CA ASP A 204 18.23 2.43 7.39
C ASP A 204 17.23 1.27 7.26
N LEU A 205 15.95 1.58 6.99
CA LEU A 205 14.94 0.55 6.73
C LEU A 205 15.22 -0.19 5.43
N PHE A 206 15.60 0.52 4.36
CA PHE A 206 15.98 -0.11 3.09
C PHE A 206 17.17 -1.06 3.29
N ASP A 207 18.17 -0.65 4.04
CA ASP A 207 19.31 -1.51 4.36
C ASP A 207 18.90 -2.75 5.16
N ALA A 208 17.92 -2.60 6.06
CA ALA A 208 17.44 -3.69 6.90
C ALA A 208 16.68 -4.79 6.14
N PHE A 209 16.08 -4.51 4.97
CA PHE A 209 15.35 -5.55 4.22
C PHE A 209 16.24 -6.74 3.86
N GLY A 210 15.78 -7.94 4.21
CA GLY A 210 16.44 -9.21 3.92
C GLY A 210 16.39 -9.65 2.45
N SER A 211 15.63 -8.94 1.61
CA SER A 211 15.55 -9.23 0.18
C SER A 211 16.90 -9.04 -0.51
N THR A 212 17.28 -10.03 -1.34
CA THR A 212 18.46 -9.97 -2.20
C THR A 212 18.19 -9.25 -3.52
N GLU A 213 16.93 -9.07 -3.87
CA GLU A 213 16.47 -8.31 -5.04
C GLU A 213 15.68 -7.07 -4.56
N LYS A 214 16.39 -6.02 -4.17
CA LYS A 214 15.79 -4.75 -3.77
C LYS A 214 16.42 -3.59 -4.50
N THR A 215 15.59 -2.66 -4.98
CA THR A 215 16.01 -1.41 -5.61
C THR A 215 15.45 -0.22 -4.87
N LEU A 216 16.24 0.85 -4.77
CA LEU A 216 15.82 2.13 -4.22
C LEU A 216 15.86 3.19 -5.34
N HIS A 217 14.71 3.79 -5.63
CA HIS A 217 14.65 4.97 -6.48
C HIS A 217 14.46 6.20 -5.61
N ALA A 218 15.52 7.01 -5.50
CA ALA A 218 15.51 8.27 -4.79
C ALA A 218 15.24 9.40 -5.78
N ASN A 219 14.06 9.99 -5.72
CA ASN A 219 13.64 11.08 -6.59
C ASN A 219 13.72 12.41 -5.85
N MET A 220 14.21 13.45 -6.53
CA MET A 220 14.17 14.82 -6.03
C MET A 220 12.73 15.32 -6.04
N GLY A 221 12.28 15.89 -4.93
CA GLY A 221 10.94 16.41 -4.78
C GLY A 221 10.32 16.06 -3.43
N GLY A 222 9.22 16.73 -3.08
CA GLY A 222 8.50 16.52 -1.83
C GLY A 222 7.58 15.30 -1.89
N HIS A 223 6.83 15.06 -0.82
CA HIS A 223 6.01 13.86 -0.56
C HIS A 223 5.14 13.39 -1.75
N THR A 224 4.60 14.30 -2.53
CA THR A 224 3.70 13.99 -3.66
C THR A 224 4.35 14.16 -5.02
N GLY A 225 5.63 14.44 -5.06
CA GLY A 225 6.39 14.80 -6.28
C GLY A 225 6.99 13.61 -7.03
N ILE A 226 6.37 12.42 -6.96
CA ILE A 226 6.85 11.24 -7.68
C ILE A 226 6.83 11.53 -9.20
N PRO A 227 7.98 11.40 -9.91
CA PRO A 227 8.05 11.66 -11.33
C PRO A 227 7.21 10.67 -12.16
N HIS A 228 6.66 11.13 -13.30
CA HIS A 228 5.85 10.26 -14.16
C HIS A 228 6.59 9.03 -14.68
N PHE A 229 7.91 9.14 -14.93
CA PHE A 229 8.70 8.01 -15.42
C PHE A 229 8.78 6.83 -14.43
N GLU A 230 8.52 7.08 -13.13
CA GLU A 230 8.46 6.00 -12.13
C GLU A 230 7.30 5.02 -12.43
N GLY A 231 6.23 5.49 -13.06
CA GLY A 231 5.15 4.61 -13.51
C GLY A 231 5.62 3.49 -14.44
N ASP A 232 6.54 3.81 -15.35
CA ASP A 232 7.14 2.82 -16.26
C ASP A 232 8.06 1.84 -15.52
N ALA A 233 8.85 2.34 -14.57
CA ALA A 233 9.72 1.50 -13.74
C ALA A 233 8.90 0.51 -12.90
N VAL A 234 7.83 0.99 -12.27
CA VAL A 234 6.87 0.17 -11.51
C VAL A 234 6.19 -0.87 -12.38
N SER A 235 5.75 -0.48 -13.57
CA SER A 235 5.10 -1.40 -14.52
C SER A 235 6.04 -2.52 -14.96
N ARG A 236 7.31 -2.22 -15.27
CA ARG A 236 8.34 -3.21 -15.59
C ARG A 236 8.64 -4.14 -14.42
N PHE A 237 8.71 -3.58 -13.21
CA PHE A 237 8.94 -4.36 -11.99
C PHE A 237 7.83 -5.40 -11.79
N PHE A 238 6.56 -4.99 -11.81
CA PHE A 238 5.45 -5.93 -11.67
C PHE A 238 5.34 -6.91 -12.83
N ALA A 239 5.59 -6.49 -14.08
CA ALA A 239 5.59 -7.39 -15.22
C ALA A 239 6.65 -8.50 -15.10
N ARG A 240 7.78 -8.23 -14.46
CA ARG A 240 8.84 -9.21 -14.20
C ARG A 240 8.45 -10.24 -13.14
N HIS A 241 7.71 -9.85 -12.12
CA HIS A 241 7.46 -10.70 -10.94
C HIS A 241 6.05 -11.29 -10.87
N LEU A 242 5.10 -10.83 -11.70
CA LEU A 242 3.71 -11.28 -11.67
C LEU A 242 3.26 -12.03 -12.95
N ARG A 243 4.14 -12.19 -13.93
CA ARG A 243 3.83 -12.90 -15.20
C ARG A 243 4.47 -14.28 -15.27
#